data_6596163a808e0fb429b269570818da71
#
_entry.id   6596163a808e0fb429b269570818da71
#
_cell.length_a   1.000
_cell.length_b   1.000
_cell.length_c   1.000
_cell.angle_alpha   90.00
_cell.angle_beta   90.00
_cell.angle_gamma   90.00
#
_symmetry.space_group_name_H-M   'P 1'
#
loop_
_entity.id
_entity.type
_entity.pdbx_description
1 polymer ?
#
loop_
_entity_poly.entity_id
_entity_poly.type
_entity_poly.pdbx_seq_one_letter_code
_entity_poly.pdbx_strand_id
1 'polypeptide(L)'
;MKRLFKTFSIFCLACVLLSACSQQPPDTAPVQEPVQDGAVEEAPVYVYLTRHGQTLTNQTGRFVSGRGNTPLTEEGRKVAYAVGLGLSGVKFEAAYASTLGRTQETARIILSQSQTSRDLEIIPVEDLKEVDGGSYEPMSYAELMTDEGMQFSSVTTEEFTNQFHEKDPEGLAESYEQMKDRAFESFQRICEETAQNGGGNILMVAHGGINSMIAAEIMQEQELEPLDNSSIVLIEYKDHTYTVLDFNDLSYAQKAQEKMESPDPVEIYLTVHAETAADAAMRLNGQLDTALTENGQAQAAELGKALGNLEFAAVYASDQFKDIHTARIIVENSAVNPDLMVNQNMDLRGVGCGYFDGELRAVADALAGEEPTAHARLAAYAAADKTGMTENYEXXXXASYGRPPDNL
;
A
#
# COMPACT_ATOMS: atom_id res chain seq x y z
N MET A 1 47.99 -5.68 -16.99
CA MET A 1 48.83 -6.61 -17.74
C MET A 1 48.04 -7.84 -18.12
N LYS A 2 48.12 -8.15 -19.41
CA LYS A 2 47.69 -9.38 -20.12
C LYS A 2 46.21 -9.70 -20.23
N ARG A 3 45.68 -9.35 -21.39
CA ARG A 3 44.44 -9.84 -22.03
C ARG A 3 44.57 -11.36 -22.35
N LEU A 4 43.45 -12.07 -22.28
CA LEU A 4 43.29 -13.33 -23.00
C LEU A 4 41.96 -13.34 -23.74
N PHE A 5 42.05 -13.32 -25.06
CA PHE A 5 40.95 -13.59 -25.98
C PHE A 5 40.77 -15.10 -26.14
N LYS A 6 39.56 -15.61 -26.16
CA LYS A 6 39.26 -16.94 -26.67
C LYS A 6 38.28 -16.85 -27.82
N THR A 7 38.71 -17.28 -28.95
CA THR A 7 37.99 -17.38 -30.22
C THR A 7 37.04 -18.59 -30.24
N PHE A 8 35.86 -18.40 -30.76
CA PHE A 8 34.93 -19.48 -31.07
C PHE A 8 35.08 -19.86 -32.56
N SER A 9 35.27 -21.17 -32.81
CA SER A 9 35.27 -21.74 -34.16
C SER A 9 33.91 -22.36 -34.47
N ILE A 10 33.36 -21.98 -35.61
CA ILE A 10 32.13 -22.57 -36.18
C ILE A 10 32.52 -23.70 -37.12
N PHE A 11 31.99 -24.90 -36.89
CA PHE A 11 32.12 -26.03 -37.81
C PHE A 11 30.82 -26.18 -38.61
N CYS A 12 30.93 -26.08 -39.92
CA CYS A 12 29.84 -26.34 -40.85
C CYS A 12 30.03 -27.74 -41.43
N LEU A 13 29.03 -28.61 -41.28
CA LEU A 13 29.06 -29.94 -41.89
C LEU A 13 27.96 -30.05 -42.91
N ALA A 14 28.36 -30.30 -44.14
CA ALA A 14 27.43 -30.49 -45.27
C ALA A 14 27.06 -31.98 -45.38
N CYS A 15 25.77 -32.29 -45.45
CA CYS A 15 25.27 -33.65 -45.75
C CYS A 15 24.93 -33.82 -47.20
N VAL A 16 25.42 -34.87 -47.79
CA VAL A 16 25.16 -35.28 -49.19
C VAL A 16 23.93 -36.19 -49.24
N LEU A 17 23.01 -35.90 -50.16
CA LEU A 17 21.82 -36.70 -50.44
C LEU A 17 22.16 -37.90 -51.34
N LEU A 18 21.77 -39.08 -50.89
CA LEU A 18 21.69 -40.26 -51.81
C LEU A 18 20.26 -40.79 -51.83
N SER A 19 19.70 -40.75 -52.98
CA SER A 19 18.33 -41.22 -53.29
C SER A 19 18.35 -42.72 -53.57
N ALA A 20 17.49 -43.48 -52.88
CA ALA A 20 17.21 -44.88 -53.27
C ALA A 20 15.71 -45.09 -53.12
N CYS A 21 15.13 -45.50 -54.24
CA CYS A 21 13.71 -45.79 -54.42
C CYS A 21 13.40 -47.23 -54.02
N SER A 22 12.44 -47.47 -53.13
CA SER A 22 11.81 -48.79 -52.97
C SER A 22 10.36 -48.66 -52.47
N GLN A 23 9.54 -49.59 -52.91
CA GLN A 23 8.09 -49.63 -52.93
C GLN A 23 7.42 -49.74 -51.53
N GLN A 24 6.27 -49.10 -51.42
CA GLN A 24 5.39 -49.13 -50.23
C GLN A 24 4.52 -50.41 -50.18
N PRO A 25 4.26 -50.93 -48.97
CA PRO A 25 3.06 -51.74 -48.70
C PRO A 25 1.94 -50.85 -48.08
N PRO A 26 0.68 -51.30 -48.06
CA PRO A 26 -0.46 -50.44 -47.84
C PRO A 26 -0.73 -50.04 -46.38
N ASP A 27 -1.42 -48.90 -46.28
CA ASP A 27 -1.89 -48.19 -45.09
C ASP A 27 -2.33 -49.05 -43.90
N THR A 28 -1.64 -48.88 -42.81
CA THR A 28 -2.21 -49.03 -41.48
C THR A 28 -2.23 -47.62 -40.83
N ALA A 29 -3.41 -47.15 -40.50
CA ALA A 29 -3.59 -45.86 -39.82
C ALA A 29 -2.70 -45.82 -38.51
N PRO A 30 -2.04 -44.71 -38.22
CA PRO A 30 -1.26 -44.61 -36.98
C PRO A 30 -2.19 -44.69 -35.78
N VAL A 31 -1.93 -45.60 -34.88
CA VAL A 31 -2.48 -45.62 -33.56
C VAL A 31 -1.94 -44.36 -32.87
N GLN A 32 -2.80 -43.38 -32.62
CA GLN A 32 -2.46 -42.26 -31.78
C GLN A 32 -2.21 -42.84 -30.39
N GLU A 33 -0.98 -42.75 -29.94
CA GLU A 33 -0.66 -42.93 -28.50
C GLU A 33 -1.50 -41.92 -27.71
N PRO A 34 -2.07 -42.30 -26.60
CA PRO A 34 -2.80 -41.34 -25.78
C PRO A 34 -1.83 -40.20 -25.43
N VAL A 35 -2.22 -38.99 -25.76
CA VAL A 35 -1.53 -37.79 -25.29
C VAL A 35 -1.50 -37.93 -23.76
N GLN A 36 -0.34 -38.14 -23.20
CA GLN A 36 -0.19 -37.98 -21.77
C GLN A 36 -0.68 -36.56 -21.43
N ASP A 37 -1.76 -36.48 -20.73
CA ASP A 37 -2.19 -35.24 -20.07
C ASP A 37 -0.99 -34.81 -19.23
N GLY A 38 -0.20 -33.89 -19.76
CA GLY A 38 0.88 -33.27 -19.00
C GLY A 38 0.21 -32.56 -17.84
N ALA A 39 0.35 -33.14 -16.65
CA ALA A 39 -0.09 -32.44 -15.44
C ALA A 39 0.51 -31.04 -15.50
N VAL A 40 -0.35 -30.03 -15.61
CA VAL A 40 0.10 -28.65 -15.49
C VAL A 40 0.64 -28.52 -14.08
N GLU A 41 1.94 -28.38 -13.96
CA GLU A 41 2.59 -28.19 -12.65
C GLU A 41 2.02 -26.90 -12.05
N GLU A 42 1.26 -27.02 -10.98
CA GLU A 42 0.67 -25.85 -10.32
C GLU A 42 1.78 -24.94 -9.80
N ALA A 43 1.66 -23.66 -10.13
CA ALA A 43 2.65 -22.69 -9.67
C ALA A 43 2.46 -22.43 -8.17
N PRO A 44 3.56 -22.29 -7.40
CA PRO A 44 3.43 -22.10 -5.95
C PRO A 44 2.73 -20.78 -5.62
N VAL A 45 2.01 -20.78 -4.51
CA VAL A 45 1.37 -19.59 -3.94
C VAL A 45 2.05 -19.27 -2.61
N TYR A 46 2.43 -18.01 -2.42
CA TYR A 46 2.99 -17.51 -1.17
C TYR A 46 1.95 -16.58 -0.54
N VAL A 47 1.40 -16.99 0.58
CA VAL A 47 0.38 -16.22 1.31
C VAL A 47 1.07 -15.41 2.41
N TYR A 48 1.02 -14.09 2.30
CA TYR A 48 1.42 -13.15 3.34
C TYR A 48 0.18 -12.90 4.21
N LEU A 49 -0.04 -13.79 5.16
CA LEU A 49 -1.21 -13.75 6.04
C LEU A 49 -0.91 -12.84 7.22
N THR A 50 -1.57 -11.71 7.28
CA THR A 50 -1.25 -10.60 8.18
C THR A 50 -2.41 -10.37 9.17
N ARG A 51 -2.09 -10.23 10.47
CA ARG A 51 -3.06 -9.75 11.45
C ARG A 51 -3.26 -8.25 11.26
N HIS A 52 -4.51 -7.76 11.36
CA HIS A 52 -4.80 -6.32 11.27
C HIS A 52 -3.96 -5.49 12.26
N GLY A 53 -3.73 -4.23 11.95
CA GLY A 53 -3.02 -3.28 12.81
C GLY A 53 -3.72 -3.06 14.15
N GLN A 54 -3.00 -2.54 15.14
CA GLN A 54 -3.55 -2.25 16.47
C GLN A 54 -4.81 -1.41 16.37
N THR A 55 -5.85 -1.80 17.10
CA THR A 55 -7.12 -1.06 17.20
C THR A 55 -7.29 -0.44 18.57
N LEU A 56 -8.25 0.47 18.70
CA LEU A 56 -8.61 1.06 19.99
C LEU A 56 -9.00 0.00 21.02
N THR A 57 -9.67 -1.07 20.61
CA THR A 57 -10.05 -2.17 21.52
C THR A 57 -8.84 -2.99 21.98
N ASN A 58 -7.85 -3.21 21.10
CA ASN A 58 -6.59 -3.83 21.52
C ASN A 58 -5.90 -2.98 22.61
N GLN A 59 -5.88 -1.64 22.40
CA GLN A 59 -5.24 -0.71 23.33
C GLN A 59 -5.98 -0.63 24.68
N THR A 60 -7.31 -0.74 24.67
CA THR A 60 -8.14 -0.61 25.87
C THR A 60 -8.49 -1.94 26.54
N GLY A 61 -7.97 -3.06 26.01
CA GLY A 61 -8.22 -4.39 26.59
C GLY A 61 -9.69 -4.83 26.51
N ARG A 62 -10.37 -4.52 25.40
CA ARG A 62 -11.75 -4.98 25.18
C ARG A 62 -11.79 -6.13 24.19
N PHE A 63 -12.65 -7.08 24.48
CA PHE A 63 -12.93 -8.20 23.60
C PHE A 63 -13.88 -7.73 22.49
N VAL A 64 -13.35 -7.57 21.30
CA VAL A 64 -14.14 -7.29 20.10
C VAL A 64 -13.66 -8.21 19.00
N SER A 65 -14.51 -9.06 18.55
CA SER A 65 -14.21 -10.15 17.66
C SER A 65 -14.97 -10.01 16.32
N GLY A 66 -15.84 -10.94 15.97
CA GLY A 66 -16.50 -11.01 14.67
C GLY A 66 -17.59 -9.98 14.42
N ARG A 67 -18.24 -9.46 15.47
CA ARG A 67 -19.36 -8.51 15.34
C ARG A 67 -18.90 -7.06 15.36
N GLY A 68 -17.95 -6.76 16.24
CA GLY A 68 -17.50 -5.39 16.45
C GLY A 68 -16.48 -4.92 15.40
N ASN A 69 -16.54 -3.65 15.08
CA ASN A 69 -15.60 -3.03 14.15
C ASN A 69 -15.06 -1.73 14.74
N THR A 70 -13.81 -1.77 15.22
CA THR A 70 -13.14 -0.61 15.79
C THR A 70 -12.00 -0.15 14.88
N PRO A 71 -11.80 1.19 14.76
CA PRO A 71 -10.78 1.71 13.88
C PRO A 71 -9.37 1.39 14.39
N LEU A 72 -8.42 1.44 13.48
CA LEU A 72 -7.00 1.38 13.82
C LEU A 72 -6.62 2.59 14.67
N THR A 73 -5.70 2.39 15.60
CA THR A 73 -5.03 3.50 16.28
C THR A 73 -4.04 4.16 15.32
N GLU A 74 -3.55 5.36 15.67
CA GLU A 74 -2.48 6.01 14.92
C GLU A 74 -1.25 5.09 14.86
N GLU A 75 -0.91 4.44 15.97
CA GLU A 75 0.21 3.49 16.02
C GLU A 75 -0.05 2.27 15.13
N GLY A 76 -1.28 1.73 15.14
CA GLY A 76 -1.66 0.63 14.24
C GLY A 76 -1.47 1.00 12.76
N ARG A 77 -1.82 2.24 12.38
CA ARG A 77 -1.59 2.74 11.01
C ARG A 77 -0.10 2.86 10.69
N LYS A 78 0.71 3.37 11.64
CA LYS A 78 2.16 3.50 11.45
C LYS A 78 2.83 2.13 11.25
N VAL A 79 2.44 1.14 12.06
CA VAL A 79 2.99 -0.21 11.92
C VAL A 79 2.55 -0.84 10.59
N ALA A 80 1.28 -0.71 10.21
CA ALA A 80 0.80 -1.20 8.92
C ALA A 80 1.54 -0.53 7.74
N TYR A 81 1.81 0.77 7.84
CA TYR A 81 2.61 1.51 6.86
C TYR A 81 4.04 0.94 6.78
N ALA A 82 4.67 0.69 7.94
CA ALA A 82 6.01 0.10 8.00
C ALA A 82 6.04 -1.31 7.38
N VAL A 83 5.02 -2.15 7.66
CA VAL A 83 4.87 -3.46 7.01
C VAL A 83 4.80 -3.28 5.48
N GLY A 84 4.00 -2.32 5.02
CA GLY A 84 3.88 -2.01 3.60
C GLY A 84 5.22 -1.63 2.97
N LEU A 85 6.02 -0.79 3.65
CA LEU A 85 7.38 -0.45 3.21
C LEU A 85 8.27 -1.69 3.15
N GLY A 86 8.19 -2.56 4.16
CA GLY A 86 8.96 -3.81 4.19
C GLY A 86 8.57 -4.78 3.07
N LEU A 87 7.31 -4.71 2.63
CA LEU A 87 6.78 -5.53 1.55
C LEU A 87 6.79 -4.83 0.17
N SER A 88 7.33 -3.61 0.09
CA SER A 88 7.23 -2.78 -1.14
C SER A 88 7.86 -3.43 -2.38
N GLY A 89 8.83 -4.33 -2.19
CA GLY A 89 9.45 -5.10 -3.27
C GLY A 89 8.70 -6.38 -3.65
N VAL A 90 7.66 -6.74 -2.91
CA VAL A 90 6.84 -7.94 -3.20
C VAL A 90 5.75 -7.54 -4.20
N LYS A 91 5.70 -8.24 -5.33
CA LYS A 91 4.57 -8.11 -6.27
C LYS A 91 3.47 -9.06 -5.82
N PHE A 92 2.32 -8.51 -5.46
CA PHE A 92 1.12 -9.30 -5.14
C PHE A 92 0.27 -9.47 -6.40
N GLU A 93 -0.23 -10.67 -6.62
CA GLU A 93 -1.16 -10.99 -7.72
C GLU A 93 -2.61 -10.71 -7.30
N ALA A 94 -2.90 -10.84 -5.99
CA ALA A 94 -4.23 -10.55 -5.42
C ALA A 94 -4.10 -10.12 -3.97
N ALA A 95 -5.14 -9.44 -3.47
CA ALA A 95 -5.22 -9.02 -2.06
C ALA A 95 -6.60 -9.34 -1.51
N TYR A 96 -6.64 -10.01 -0.39
CA TYR A 96 -7.86 -10.45 0.31
C TYR A 96 -7.86 -9.85 1.71
N ALA A 97 -9.02 -9.48 2.21
CA ALA A 97 -9.16 -9.08 3.60
C ALA A 97 -10.53 -9.45 4.14
N SER A 98 -10.60 -9.74 5.42
CA SER A 98 -11.91 -9.92 6.05
C SER A 98 -12.78 -8.67 5.81
N THR A 99 -14.09 -8.80 5.92
CA THR A 99 -15.03 -7.69 5.65
C THR A 99 -14.99 -6.60 6.73
N LEU A 100 -14.28 -6.82 7.84
CA LEU A 100 -14.20 -5.83 8.93
C LEU A 100 -13.27 -4.66 8.56
N GLY A 101 -13.67 -3.45 8.89
CA GLY A 101 -12.98 -2.23 8.49
C GLY A 101 -11.50 -2.17 8.89
N ARG A 102 -11.14 -2.72 10.05
CA ARG A 102 -9.74 -2.75 10.52
C ARG A 102 -8.82 -3.56 9.61
N THR A 103 -9.31 -4.67 9.04
CA THR A 103 -8.54 -5.48 8.09
C THR A 103 -8.45 -4.82 6.72
N GLN A 104 -9.58 -4.25 6.25
CA GLN A 104 -9.64 -3.51 4.98
C GLN A 104 -8.70 -2.31 5.00
N GLU A 105 -8.70 -1.55 6.11
CA GLU A 105 -7.82 -0.39 6.29
C GLU A 105 -6.35 -0.82 6.33
N THR A 106 -6.02 -1.89 7.07
CA THR A 106 -4.66 -2.44 7.13
C THR A 106 -4.16 -2.84 5.73
N ALA A 107 -4.97 -3.61 4.99
CA ALA A 107 -4.62 -4.04 3.63
C ALA A 107 -4.36 -2.85 2.70
N ARG A 108 -5.24 -1.84 2.76
CA ARG A 108 -5.10 -0.62 1.93
C ARG A 108 -3.80 0.12 2.25
N ILE A 109 -3.47 0.26 3.53
CA ILE A 109 -2.22 0.92 3.96
C ILE A 109 -1.01 0.15 3.44
N ILE A 110 -0.99 -1.18 3.61
CA ILE A 110 0.12 -2.04 3.14
C ILE A 110 0.30 -1.89 1.62
N LEU A 111 -0.78 -2.08 0.85
CA LEU A 111 -0.73 -2.02 -0.62
C LEU A 111 -0.29 -0.64 -1.13
N SER A 112 -0.70 0.44 -0.46
CA SER A 112 -0.36 1.80 -0.89
C SER A 112 1.16 2.05 -0.94
N GLN A 113 1.96 1.23 -0.27
CA GLN A 113 3.43 1.35 -0.28
C GLN A 113 4.08 0.54 -1.42
N SER A 114 3.34 -0.29 -2.14
CA SER A 114 3.87 -1.11 -3.23
C SER A 114 3.92 -0.32 -4.53
N GLN A 115 5.01 -0.43 -5.26
CA GLN A 115 5.12 0.15 -6.61
C GLN A 115 4.35 -0.64 -7.66
N THR A 116 4.14 -1.92 -7.42
CA THR A 116 3.53 -2.84 -8.41
C THR A 116 2.11 -3.27 -8.07
N SER A 117 1.69 -3.13 -6.81
CA SER A 117 0.43 -3.70 -6.32
C SER A 117 -0.49 -2.66 -5.66
N ARG A 118 -0.15 -1.36 -5.68
CA ARG A 118 -0.91 -0.29 -5.00
C ARG A 118 -2.34 -0.16 -5.50
N ASP A 119 -2.58 -0.53 -6.75
CA ASP A 119 -3.89 -0.39 -7.40
C ASP A 119 -4.70 -1.68 -7.37
N LEU A 120 -4.21 -2.73 -6.67
CA LEU A 120 -4.97 -3.97 -6.51
C LEU A 120 -6.26 -3.70 -5.73
N GLU A 121 -7.35 -4.24 -6.25
CA GLU A 121 -8.62 -4.29 -5.52
C GLU A 121 -8.48 -5.24 -4.33
N ILE A 122 -8.93 -4.82 -3.16
CA ILE A 122 -8.98 -5.68 -1.98
C ILE A 122 -10.29 -6.44 -2.01
N ILE A 123 -10.20 -7.76 -2.16
CA ILE A 123 -11.35 -8.65 -2.26
C ILE A 123 -11.82 -8.95 -0.81
N PRO A 124 -13.03 -8.51 -0.45
CA PRO A 124 -13.54 -8.77 0.89
C PRO A 124 -13.98 -10.24 1.02
N VAL A 125 -13.54 -10.89 2.10
CA VAL A 125 -13.86 -12.30 2.38
C VAL A 125 -14.55 -12.39 3.74
N GLU A 126 -15.85 -12.70 3.73
CA GLU A 126 -16.67 -12.79 4.94
C GLU A 126 -16.14 -13.90 5.87
N ASP A 127 -15.75 -15.03 5.29
CA ASP A 127 -15.30 -16.21 6.03
C ASP A 127 -13.99 -15.97 6.81
N LEU A 128 -13.25 -14.90 6.48
CA LEU A 128 -12.04 -14.52 7.21
C LEU A 128 -12.31 -13.57 8.40
N LYS A 129 -13.57 -13.29 8.73
CA LYS A 129 -13.91 -12.52 9.94
C LYS A 129 -13.44 -13.26 11.20
N GLU A 130 -13.08 -12.47 12.23
CA GLU A 130 -12.71 -13.03 13.54
C GLU A 130 -13.87 -13.86 14.12
N VAL A 131 -13.55 -14.76 15.02
CA VAL A 131 -14.55 -15.57 15.71
C VAL A 131 -15.66 -14.68 16.28
N ASP A 132 -16.90 -15.12 16.18
CA ASP A 132 -18.04 -14.39 16.77
C ASP A 132 -18.12 -14.71 18.26
N GLY A 133 -17.86 -13.72 19.09
CA GLY A 133 -17.91 -13.85 20.55
C GLY A 133 -19.32 -13.74 21.14
N GLY A 134 -20.34 -13.63 20.29
CA GLY A 134 -21.74 -13.58 20.73
C GLY A 134 -22.03 -12.39 21.64
N SER A 135 -22.79 -12.63 22.69
CA SER A 135 -23.19 -11.62 23.67
C SER A 135 -22.05 -11.11 24.55
N TYR A 136 -20.88 -11.73 24.48
CA TYR A 136 -19.69 -11.27 25.22
C TYR A 136 -19.00 -10.06 24.57
N GLU A 137 -19.35 -9.70 23.35
CA GLU A 137 -18.87 -8.47 22.73
C GLU A 137 -19.74 -7.26 23.13
N PRO A 138 -19.21 -6.13 23.54
CA PRO A 138 -17.79 -5.73 23.66
C PRO A 138 -17.27 -5.65 25.11
N MET A 139 -17.41 -6.71 25.86
CA MET A 139 -16.94 -6.72 27.25
C MET A 139 -15.42 -6.49 27.35
N SER A 140 -14.98 -5.90 28.44
CA SER A 140 -13.53 -5.84 28.72
C SER A 140 -13.03 -7.21 29.20
N TYR A 141 -11.75 -7.49 28.97
CA TYR A 141 -11.15 -8.72 29.51
C TYR A 141 -11.28 -8.78 31.04
N ALA A 142 -11.25 -7.62 31.71
CA ALA A 142 -11.46 -7.56 33.16
C ALA A 142 -12.86 -8.01 33.56
N GLU A 143 -13.88 -7.63 32.79
CA GLU A 143 -15.27 -8.09 33.01
C GLU A 143 -15.38 -9.59 32.75
N LEU A 144 -14.82 -10.06 31.64
CA LEU A 144 -14.82 -11.50 31.30
C LEU A 144 -14.12 -12.34 32.40
N MET A 145 -13.04 -11.82 32.99
CA MET A 145 -12.31 -12.51 34.06
C MET A 145 -13.11 -12.62 35.37
N THR A 146 -14.16 -11.82 35.55
CA THR A 146 -15.03 -11.92 36.72
C THR A 146 -16.18 -12.89 36.51
N ASP A 147 -16.41 -13.34 35.28
CA ASP A 147 -17.45 -14.32 34.97
C ASP A 147 -17.03 -15.69 35.51
N GLU A 148 -17.84 -16.23 36.42
CA GLU A 148 -17.56 -17.52 37.06
C GLU A 148 -17.56 -18.65 36.03
N GLY A 149 -16.39 -19.27 35.89
CA GLY A 149 -16.20 -20.39 34.98
C GLY A 149 -15.50 -20.08 33.67
N MET A 150 -15.23 -18.82 33.36
CA MET A 150 -14.37 -18.46 32.21
C MET A 150 -12.90 -18.63 32.58
N GLN A 151 -12.11 -19.21 31.69
CA GLN A 151 -10.67 -19.43 31.91
C GLN A 151 -9.90 -18.76 30.75
N PHE A 152 -8.92 -17.92 31.11
CA PHE A 152 -8.14 -17.12 30.15
C PHE A 152 -6.66 -17.47 30.15
N SER A 153 -6.24 -18.31 31.09
CA SER A 153 -4.85 -18.75 31.18
C SER A 153 -4.76 -20.27 31.03
N SER A 154 -3.73 -20.69 30.34
CA SER A 154 -3.45 -22.13 30.14
C SER A 154 -4.59 -22.90 29.42
N VAL A 155 -5.26 -22.21 28.48
CA VAL A 155 -6.26 -22.84 27.60
C VAL A 155 -5.83 -22.65 26.15
N THR A 156 -6.11 -23.62 25.30
CA THR A 156 -5.84 -23.55 23.86
C THR A 156 -6.81 -22.55 23.18
N THR A 157 -6.52 -22.16 21.95
CA THR A 157 -7.43 -21.32 21.14
C THR A 157 -8.80 -22.02 21.02
N GLU A 158 -8.81 -23.32 20.83
CA GLU A 158 -10.04 -24.11 20.76
C GLU A 158 -10.84 -24.03 22.07
N GLU A 159 -10.20 -24.31 23.21
CA GLU A 159 -10.85 -24.23 24.52
C GLU A 159 -11.36 -22.80 24.82
N PHE A 160 -10.55 -21.79 24.48
CA PHE A 160 -10.91 -20.39 24.66
C PHE A 160 -12.18 -20.05 23.85
N THR A 161 -12.20 -20.42 22.57
CA THR A 161 -13.33 -20.15 21.68
C THR A 161 -14.60 -20.89 22.14
N ASN A 162 -14.46 -22.16 22.44
CA ASN A 162 -15.60 -23.01 22.83
C ASN A 162 -16.23 -22.56 24.16
N GLN A 163 -15.49 -21.96 25.08
CA GLN A 163 -16.06 -21.37 26.30
C GLN A 163 -17.13 -20.32 25.98
N PHE A 164 -16.87 -19.43 25.00
CA PHE A 164 -17.87 -18.43 24.59
C PHE A 164 -19.09 -19.12 23.99
N HIS A 165 -18.88 -20.07 23.10
CA HIS A 165 -19.96 -20.81 22.45
C HIS A 165 -20.87 -21.55 23.49
N GLU A 166 -20.24 -22.26 24.42
CA GLU A 166 -20.97 -23.07 25.43
C GLU A 166 -21.72 -22.22 26.46
N LYS A 167 -21.17 -21.04 26.77
CA LYS A 167 -21.70 -20.22 27.89
C LYS A 167 -22.51 -19.01 27.42
N ASP A 168 -22.55 -18.73 26.11
CA ASP A 168 -23.28 -17.58 25.59
C ASP A 168 -24.80 -17.74 25.89
N PRO A 169 -25.37 -16.87 26.74
CA PRO A 169 -26.78 -16.99 27.09
C PRO A 169 -27.74 -16.78 25.92
N GLU A 170 -27.27 -16.15 24.85
CA GLU A 170 -28.06 -15.92 23.63
C GLU A 170 -27.81 -16.98 22.55
N GLY A 171 -26.79 -17.82 22.71
CA GLY A 171 -26.41 -18.86 21.75
C GLY A 171 -25.93 -18.27 20.41
N LEU A 172 -25.32 -17.11 20.44
CA LEU A 172 -24.86 -16.37 19.24
C LEU A 172 -23.37 -16.59 18.95
N ALA A 173 -22.60 -16.97 19.97
CA ALA A 173 -21.16 -17.16 19.85
C ALA A 173 -20.83 -18.40 19.00
N GLU A 174 -19.86 -18.25 18.14
CA GLU A 174 -19.37 -19.28 17.22
C GLU A 174 -18.50 -20.31 17.95
N SER A 175 -18.63 -21.59 17.62
CA SER A 175 -17.70 -22.61 18.11
C SER A 175 -16.39 -22.57 17.32
N TYR A 176 -15.35 -23.17 17.88
CA TYR A 176 -14.06 -23.30 17.19
C TYR A 176 -14.21 -24.04 15.86
N GLU A 177 -14.99 -25.12 15.84
CA GLU A 177 -15.20 -25.92 14.64
C GLU A 177 -15.89 -25.09 13.54
N GLN A 178 -16.92 -24.32 13.89
CA GLN A 178 -17.61 -23.42 12.94
C GLN A 178 -16.64 -22.38 12.37
N MET A 179 -15.85 -21.76 13.23
CA MET A 179 -14.82 -20.79 12.82
C MET A 179 -13.81 -21.44 11.87
N LYS A 180 -13.32 -22.64 12.24
CA LYS A 180 -12.34 -23.39 11.47
C LYS A 180 -12.89 -23.75 10.09
N ASP A 181 -14.06 -24.36 10.04
CA ASP A 181 -14.66 -24.82 8.79
C ASP A 181 -14.75 -23.66 7.77
N ARG A 182 -15.38 -22.53 8.17
CA ARG A 182 -15.53 -21.41 7.23
C ARG A 182 -14.19 -20.78 6.81
N ALA A 183 -13.30 -20.54 7.76
CA ALA A 183 -12.09 -19.78 7.49
C ALA A 183 -11.04 -20.63 6.80
N PHE A 184 -10.84 -21.87 7.22
CA PHE A 184 -9.84 -22.75 6.61
C PHE A 184 -10.26 -23.21 5.22
N GLU A 185 -11.55 -23.56 5.02
CA GLU A 185 -12.07 -23.89 3.68
C GLU A 185 -11.92 -22.72 2.71
N SER A 186 -12.23 -21.52 3.17
CA SER A 186 -12.07 -20.30 2.34
C SER A 186 -10.60 -20.02 2.01
N PHE A 187 -9.72 -20.18 3.00
CA PHE A 187 -8.27 -20.08 2.81
C PHE A 187 -7.77 -21.08 1.76
N GLN A 188 -8.15 -22.35 1.89
CA GLN A 188 -7.75 -23.41 0.95
C GLN A 188 -8.24 -23.10 -0.47
N ARG A 189 -9.51 -22.75 -0.62
CA ARG A 189 -10.10 -22.39 -1.92
C ARG A 189 -9.33 -21.24 -2.58
N ILE A 190 -8.98 -20.19 -1.83
CA ILE A 190 -8.22 -19.05 -2.36
C ILE A 190 -6.83 -19.50 -2.85
N CYS A 191 -6.15 -20.34 -2.09
CA CYS A 191 -4.83 -20.86 -2.48
C CYS A 191 -4.91 -21.70 -3.75
N GLU A 192 -5.88 -22.63 -3.83
CA GLU A 192 -6.09 -23.48 -4.98
C GLU A 192 -6.44 -22.68 -6.24
N GLU A 193 -7.39 -21.73 -6.13
CA GLU A 193 -7.76 -20.85 -7.22
C GLU A 193 -6.57 -20.02 -7.71
N THR A 194 -5.73 -19.53 -6.79
CA THR A 194 -4.54 -18.75 -7.13
C THR A 194 -3.52 -19.64 -7.87
N ALA A 195 -3.28 -20.86 -7.38
CA ALA A 195 -2.35 -21.80 -8.01
C ALA A 195 -2.77 -22.15 -9.44
N GLN A 196 -4.08 -22.41 -9.65
CA GLN A 196 -4.65 -22.70 -10.96
C GLN A 196 -4.54 -21.51 -11.92
N ASN A 197 -4.48 -20.29 -11.40
CA ASN A 197 -4.36 -19.06 -12.19
C ASN A 197 -2.91 -18.56 -12.33
N GLY A 198 -1.92 -19.41 -12.07
CA GLY A 198 -0.51 -19.11 -12.30
C GLY A 198 0.30 -18.83 -11.03
N GLY A 199 -0.29 -18.98 -9.86
CA GLY A 199 0.40 -18.85 -8.57
C GLY A 199 0.85 -17.43 -8.24
N GLY A 200 1.87 -17.33 -7.38
CA GLY A 200 2.48 -16.05 -7.01
C GLY A 200 2.16 -15.63 -5.58
N ASN A 201 2.45 -14.37 -5.25
CA ASN A 201 2.23 -13.86 -3.88
C ASN A 201 0.82 -13.28 -3.73
N ILE A 202 0.16 -13.59 -2.63
CA ILE A 202 -1.10 -12.96 -2.26
C ILE A 202 -0.98 -12.33 -0.86
N LEU A 203 -1.59 -11.16 -0.70
CA LEU A 203 -1.73 -10.52 0.61
C LEU A 203 -3.09 -10.95 1.19
N MET A 204 -3.10 -11.45 2.42
CA MET A 204 -4.35 -11.81 3.09
C MET A 204 -4.36 -11.17 4.48
N VAL A 205 -5.32 -10.28 4.76
CA VAL A 205 -5.37 -9.58 6.04
C VAL A 205 -6.59 -10.03 6.83
N ALA A 206 -6.34 -10.67 7.98
CA ALA A 206 -7.40 -11.18 8.83
C ALA A 206 -7.13 -10.85 10.31
N HIS A 207 -7.32 -11.79 11.21
CA HIS A 207 -7.39 -11.53 12.65
C HIS A 207 -6.48 -12.50 13.42
N GLY A 208 -6.29 -12.20 14.70
CA GLY A 208 -5.43 -13.02 15.56
C GLY A 208 -5.88 -14.46 15.67
N GLY A 209 -7.13 -14.68 16.02
CA GLY A 209 -7.70 -16.03 16.18
C GLY A 209 -7.70 -16.81 14.87
N ILE A 210 -8.15 -16.18 13.78
CA ILE A 210 -8.20 -16.81 12.44
C ILE A 210 -6.81 -17.20 11.97
N ASN A 211 -5.86 -16.26 12.02
CA ASN A 211 -4.52 -16.52 11.51
C ASN A 211 -3.77 -17.58 12.33
N SER A 212 -3.95 -17.56 13.65
CA SER A 212 -3.39 -18.59 14.54
C SER A 212 -3.99 -19.96 14.25
N MET A 213 -5.31 -20.02 14.05
CA MET A 213 -5.99 -21.28 13.73
C MET A 213 -5.50 -21.85 12.37
N ILE A 214 -5.40 -21.02 11.34
CA ILE A 214 -4.89 -21.45 10.02
C ILE A 214 -3.46 -22.00 10.16
N ALA A 215 -2.59 -21.27 10.87
CA ALA A 215 -1.21 -21.71 11.08
C ALA A 215 -1.14 -23.01 11.88
N ALA A 216 -1.96 -23.15 12.95
CA ALA A 216 -2.00 -24.33 13.81
C ALA A 216 -2.43 -25.58 13.03
N GLU A 217 -3.47 -25.46 12.19
CA GLU A 217 -3.94 -26.56 11.35
C GLU A 217 -2.83 -27.03 10.36
N ILE A 218 -2.12 -26.08 9.76
CA ILE A 218 -1.02 -26.40 8.83
C ILE A 218 0.17 -27.05 9.56
N MET A 219 0.54 -26.50 10.72
CA MET A 219 1.69 -26.95 11.51
C MET A 219 1.39 -28.22 12.30
N GLN A 220 0.12 -28.58 12.46
CA GLN A 220 -0.39 -29.67 13.32
C GLN A 220 0.03 -29.46 14.78
N GLU A 221 -0.07 -28.19 15.23
CA GLU A 221 0.24 -27.77 16.60
C GLU A 221 -1.03 -27.31 17.31
N GLN A 222 -1.19 -27.65 18.57
CA GLN A 222 -2.37 -27.25 19.34
C GLN A 222 -2.24 -25.86 19.97
N GLU A 223 -1.01 -25.44 20.23
CA GLU A 223 -0.72 -24.16 20.89
C GLU A 223 0.33 -23.39 20.10
N LEU A 224 -0.02 -22.18 19.72
CA LEU A 224 0.91 -21.23 19.11
C LEU A 224 0.98 -19.97 19.96
N GLU A 225 2.13 -19.28 19.90
CA GLU A 225 2.26 -17.97 20.53
C GLU A 225 1.24 -17.00 19.91
N PRO A 226 0.63 -16.12 20.72
CA PRO A 226 -0.30 -15.13 20.17
C PRO A 226 0.34 -14.25 19.11
N LEU A 227 -0.36 -14.04 18.01
CA LEU A 227 0.12 -13.20 16.93
C LEU A 227 0.06 -11.72 17.31
N ASP A 228 1.13 -10.99 17.06
CA ASP A 228 1.19 -9.54 17.22
C ASP A 228 0.39 -8.82 16.13
N ASN A 229 -0.10 -7.61 16.44
CA ASN A 229 -0.77 -6.78 15.43
C ASN A 229 0.22 -6.47 14.28
N SER A 230 -0.24 -6.64 13.06
CA SER A 230 0.53 -6.45 11.82
C SER A 230 1.70 -7.42 11.64
N SER A 231 1.76 -8.51 12.41
CA SER A 231 2.69 -9.60 12.15
C SER A 231 2.27 -10.39 10.91
N ILE A 232 3.23 -11.10 10.32
CA ILE A 232 3.01 -11.92 9.12
C ILE A 232 3.24 -13.39 9.46
N VAL A 233 2.34 -14.24 9.01
CA VAL A 233 2.55 -15.68 8.85
C VAL A 233 2.76 -15.90 7.35
N LEU A 234 3.95 -16.34 6.97
CA LEU A 234 4.24 -16.62 5.55
C LEU A 234 4.00 -18.10 5.28
N ILE A 235 3.08 -18.39 4.36
CA ILE A 235 2.68 -19.76 4.04
C ILE A 235 2.95 -20.00 2.55
N GLU A 236 3.60 -21.14 2.24
CA GLU A 236 3.71 -21.65 0.88
C GLU A 236 2.64 -22.73 0.65
N TYR A 237 1.91 -22.61 -0.45
CA TYR A 237 1.07 -23.67 -0.99
C TYR A 237 1.70 -24.15 -2.29
N LYS A 238 2.02 -25.44 -2.31
CA LYS A 238 2.65 -26.07 -3.48
C LYS A 238 2.32 -27.57 -3.52
N ASP A 239 1.98 -28.07 -4.68
CA ASP A 239 1.69 -29.51 -4.89
C ASP A 239 0.70 -30.04 -3.86
N HIS A 240 -0.40 -29.30 -3.62
CA HIS A 240 -1.48 -29.59 -2.65
C HIS A 240 -0.98 -29.67 -1.19
N THR A 241 0.16 -29.08 -0.89
CA THR A 241 0.75 -29.08 0.45
C THR A 241 0.93 -27.65 0.94
N TYR A 242 0.59 -27.40 2.20
CA TYR A 242 0.82 -26.12 2.89
C TYR A 242 2.04 -26.23 3.79
N THR A 243 2.87 -25.22 3.79
CA THR A 243 4.04 -25.12 4.67
C THR A 243 4.11 -23.71 5.26
N VAL A 244 4.13 -23.60 6.59
CA VAL A 244 4.41 -22.33 7.25
C VAL A 244 5.91 -22.08 7.16
N LEU A 245 6.31 -21.06 6.43
CA LEU A 245 7.71 -20.69 6.23
C LEU A 245 8.21 -19.76 7.33
N ASP A 246 7.31 -18.92 7.86
CA ASP A 246 7.62 -18.00 8.95
C ASP A 246 6.34 -17.75 9.76
N PHE A 247 6.51 -17.55 11.06
CA PHE A 247 5.38 -17.37 11.99
C PHE A 247 5.60 -16.15 12.87
N ASN A 248 4.58 -15.31 12.99
CA ASN A 248 4.57 -14.10 13.79
C ASN A 248 5.75 -13.16 13.46
N ASP A 249 6.09 -13.04 12.17
CA ASP A 249 7.25 -12.26 11.73
C ASP A 249 6.93 -10.76 11.78
N LEU A 250 7.68 -10.03 12.60
CA LEU A 250 7.65 -8.58 12.72
C LEU A 250 8.78 -7.88 11.96
N SER A 251 9.69 -8.67 11.34
CA SER A 251 10.90 -8.10 10.74
C SER A 251 10.59 -7.11 9.61
N TYR A 252 9.51 -7.31 8.88
CA TYR A 252 9.08 -6.39 7.83
C TYR A 252 8.81 -4.99 8.38
N ALA A 253 8.07 -4.92 9.49
CA ALA A 253 7.77 -3.65 10.14
C ALA A 253 9.01 -3.06 10.83
N GLN A 254 9.77 -3.89 11.55
CA GLN A 254 10.93 -3.45 12.34
C GLN A 254 12.01 -2.80 11.46
N LYS A 255 12.42 -3.45 10.39
CA LYS A 255 13.43 -2.94 9.44
C LYS A 255 12.97 -1.62 8.80
N ALA A 256 11.69 -1.54 8.45
CA ALA A 256 11.13 -0.32 7.87
C ALA A 256 11.04 0.80 8.91
N GLN A 257 10.64 0.50 10.16
CA GLN A 257 10.59 1.47 11.26
C GLN A 257 11.98 2.04 11.56
N GLU A 258 13.01 1.18 11.65
CA GLU A 258 14.40 1.62 11.84
C GLU A 258 14.82 2.61 10.74
N LYS A 259 14.46 2.31 9.49
CA LYS A 259 14.73 3.17 8.36
C LYS A 259 13.94 4.49 8.41
N MET A 260 12.70 4.46 8.90
CA MET A 260 11.88 5.66 9.11
C MET A 260 12.42 6.55 10.24
N GLU A 261 12.92 5.94 11.32
CA GLU A 261 13.52 6.67 12.45
C GLU A 261 14.89 7.25 12.12
N SER A 262 15.59 6.63 11.18
CA SER A 262 16.91 7.09 10.71
C SER A 262 16.94 7.03 9.18
N PRO A 263 16.10 7.83 8.52
CA PRO A 263 16.00 7.76 7.06
C PRO A 263 17.28 8.23 6.38
N ASP A 264 17.57 7.67 5.24
CA ASP A 264 18.61 8.19 4.37
C ASP A 264 18.27 9.63 4.03
N PRO A 265 19.26 10.53 4.00
CA PRO A 265 18.97 11.93 3.68
C PRO A 265 18.32 12.06 2.30
N VAL A 266 17.22 12.79 2.25
CA VAL A 266 16.51 13.09 1.01
C VAL A 266 16.85 14.53 0.60
N GLU A 267 17.39 14.69 -0.59
CA GLU A 267 17.60 16.02 -1.17
C GLU A 267 16.31 16.44 -1.87
N ILE A 268 15.78 17.58 -1.46
CA ILE A 268 14.56 18.16 -2.04
C ILE A 268 14.94 19.44 -2.80
N TYR A 269 14.66 19.44 -4.09
CA TYR A 269 14.86 20.60 -4.95
C TYR A 269 13.51 21.30 -5.09
N LEU A 270 13.36 22.45 -4.45
CA LEU A 270 12.15 23.25 -4.51
C LEU A 270 12.30 24.39 -5.52
N THR A 271 11.32 24.50 -6.39
CA THR A 271 11.27 25.62 -7.34
C THR A 271 9.84 26.18 -7.39
N VAL A 272 9.72 27.45 -7.71
CA VAL A 272 8.42 28.06 -8.03
C VAL A 272 8.12 27.84 -9.52
N HIS A 273 6.86 27.98 -9.91
CA HIS A 273 6.49 27.96 -11.32
C HIS A 273 7.28 29.03 -12.11
N ALA A 274 7.50 28.75 -13.37
CA ALA A 274 8.15 29.70 -14.29
C ALA A 274 7.20 30.88 -14.60
N GLU A 275 7.72 31.93 -15.18
CA GLU A 275 6.98 33.16 -15.46
C GLU A 275 5.67 32.88 -16.21
N THR A 276 4.58 33.37 -15.64
CA THR A 276 3.23 33.28 -16.22
C THR A 276 2.81 34.63 -16.81
N ALA A 277 1.70 34.63 -17.55
CA ALA A 277 1.10 35.87 -18.06
C ALA A 277 0.72 36.84 -16.92
N ALA A 278 0.34 36.32 -15.76
CA ALA A 278 0.04 37.16 -14.58
C ALA A 278 1.32 37.82 -14.03
N ASP A 279 2.41 37.05 -13.95
CA ASP A 279 3.71 37.60 -13.48
C ASP A 279 4.21 38.68 -14.40
N ALA A 280 4.16 38.45 -15.71
CA ALA A 280 4.58 39.40 -16.73
C ALA A 280 3.76 40.72 -16.66
N ALA A 281 2.49 40.59 -16.26
CA ALA A 281 1.58 41.74 -16.06
C ALA A 281 1.70 42.34 -14.65
N MET A 282 2.64 41.86 -13.81
CA MET A 282 2.83 42.33 -12.43
C MET A 282 1.56 42.15 -11.55
N ARG A 283 0.85 41.05 -11.76
CA ARG A 283 -0.36 40.70 -10.99
C ARG A 283 -0.06 39.64 -9.92
N LEU A 284 -0.83 39.59 -8.86
CA LEU A 284 -0.76 38.50 -7.88
C LEU A 284 -1.25 37.21 -8.55
N ASN A 285 -0.44 36.19 -8.48
CA ASN A 285 -0.73 34.92 -9.11
C ASN A 285 -1.53 33.98 -8.19
N GLY A 286 -1.21 33.91 -6.92
CA GLY A 286 -1.98 33.14 -5.91
C GLY A 286 -2.51 31.82 -6.46
N GLN A 287 -3.83 31.66 -6.39
CA GLN A 287 -4.52 30.54 -7.00
C GLN A 287 -5.01 30.84 -8.43
N LEU A 288 -4.67 32.00 -8.98
CA LEU A 288 -4.93 32.31 -10.40
C LEU A 288 -4.05 31.41 -11.27
N ASP A 289 -4.65 30.73 -12.21
CA ASP A 289 -3.94 29.73 -13.02
C ASP A 289 -3.79 30.21 -14.47
N THR A 290 -2.77 31.03 -14.71
CA THR A 290 -2.46 31.58 -16.03
C THR A 290 -1.32 30.79 -16.68
N ALA A 291 -1.34 30.75 -18.04
CA ALA A 291 -0.34 30.02 -18.82
C ALA A 291 1.06 30.64 -18.66
N LEU A 292 2.08 29.81 -18.81
CA LEU A 292 3.46 30.27 -18.88
C LEU A 292 3.67 31.14 -20.13
N THR A 293 4.48 32.20 -20.00
CA THR A 293 4.95 33.00 -21.14
C THR A 293 5.99 32.19 -21.93
N GLU A 294 6.35 32.65 -23.12
CA GLU A 294 7.48 32.07 -23.88
C GLU A 294 8.77 32.14 -23.05
N ASN A 295 8.99 33.26 -22.34
CA ASN A 295 10.11 33.42 -21.42
C ASN A 295 10.05 32.39 -20.26
N GLY A 296 8.88 32.21 -19.69
CA GLY A 296 8.67 31.19 -18.62
C GLY A 296 8.99 29.79 -19.10
N GLN A 297 8.54 29.42 -20.29
CA GLN A 297 8.85 28.08 -20.86
C GLN A 297 10.39 27.94 -21.05
N ALA A 298 11.06 28.97 -21.53
CA ALA A 298 12.53 28.99 -21.68
C ALA A 298 13.23 28.82 -20.31
N GLN A 299 12.76 29.54 -19.28
CA GLN A 299 13.27 29.41 -17.90
C GLN A 299 13.18 27.98 -17.39
N ALA A 300 12.02 27.35 -17.56
CA ALA A 300 11.78 25.96 -17.11
C ALA A 300 12.70 24.99 -17.88
N ALA A 301 12.84 25.17 -19.19
CA ALA A 301 13.72 24.35 -20.02
C ALA A 301 15.22 24.50 -19.62
N GLU A 302 15.66 25.72 -19.32
CA GLU A 302 17.02 25.97 -18.83
C GLU A 302 17.27 25.28 -17.48
N LEU A 303 16.30 25.36 -16.56
CA LEU A 303 16.39 24.69 -15.28
C LEU A 303 16.46 23.15 -15.47
N GLY A 304 15.65 22.61 -16.37
CA GLY A 304 15.68 21.16 -16.70
C GLY A 304 17.06 20.71 -17.18
N LYS A 305 17.70 21.50 -18.05
CA LYS A 305 19.06 21.24 -18.51
C LYS A 305 20.10 21.37 -17.39
N ALA A 306 19.94 22.36 -16.52
CA ALA A 306 20.84 22.58 -15.37
C ALA A 306 20.77 21.42 -14.37
N LEU A 307 19.58 20.86 -14.16
CA LEU A 307 19.34 19.71 -13.29
C LEU A 307 19.53 18.37 -14.02
N GLY A 308 19.94 18.40 -15.27
CA GLY A 308 19.90 17.27 -16.20
C GLY A 308 20.70 16.03 -15.82
N ASN A 309 21.67 16.16 -14.90
CA ASN A 309 22.48 15.03 -14.41
C ASN A 309 21.99 14.48 -13.06
N LEU A 310 20.96 15.09 -12.47
CA LEU A 310 20.40 14.63 -11.20
C LEU A 310 19.28 13.61 -11.49
N GLU A 311 19.40 12.43 -10.92
CA GLU A 311 18.37 11.40 -11.01
C GLU A 311 17.36 11.63 -9.88
N PHE A 312 16.12 11.95 -10.23
CA PHE A 312 15.04 12.18 -9.26
C PHE A 312 14.25 10.91 -9.03
N ALA A 313 14.01 10.59 -7.77
CA ALA A 313 13.11 9.48 -7.39
C ALA A 313 11.63 9.82 -7.69
N ALA A 314 11.26 11.10 -7.58
CA ALA A 314 9.89 11.56 -7.87
C ALA A 314 9.87 13.07 -8.12
N VAL A 315 8.87 13.50 -8.87
CA VAL A 315 8.58 14.92 -9.12
C VAL A 315 7.15 15.21 -8.68
N TYR A 316 6.96 16.28 -7.95
CA TYR A 316 5.65 16.72 -7.47
C TYR A 316 5.38 18.15 -7.93
N ALA A 317 4.14 18.43 -8.26
CA ALA A 317 3.65 19.78 -8.56
C ALA A 317 2.26 19.95 -7.95
N SER A 318 1.82 21.18 -7.79
CA SER A 318 0.40 21.39 -7.49
C SER A 318 -0.46 20.92 -8.68
N ASP A 319 -1.75 20.87 -8.53
CA ASP A 319 -2.68 20.53 -9.61
C ASP A 319 -2.99 21.73 -10.52
N GLN A 320 -2.35 22.89 -10.29
CA GLN A 320 -2.51 24.07 -11.15
C GLN A 320 -1.69 23.91 -12.44
N PHE A 321 -2.24 24.35 -13.56
CA PHE A 321 -1.65 24.19 -14.87
C PHE A 321 -0.24 24.80 -14.95
N LYS A 322 -0.05 26.00 -14.36
CA LYS A 322 1.26 26.67 -14.36
C LYS A 322 2.36 25.81 -13.70
N ASP A 323 2.03 25.13 -12.59
CA ASP A 323 2.97 24.30 -11.82
C ASP A 323 3.26 22.99 -12.56
N ILE A 324 2.20 22.32 -13.05
CA ILE A 324 2.31 21.09 -13.85
C ILE A 324 3.14 21.34 -15.09
N HIS A 325 2.84 22.44 -15.81
CA HIS A 325 3.52 22.77 -17.08
C HIS A 325 5.01 23.08 -16.84
N THR A 326 5.31 23.83 -15.77
CA THR A 326 6.71 24.08 -15.37
C THR A 326 7.44 22.76 -15.08
N ALA A 327 6.86 21.91 -14.25
CA ALA A 327 7.46 20.62 -13.86
C ALA A 327 7.69 19.72 -15.08
N ARG A 328 6.72 19.65 -15.99
CA ARG A 328 6.83 18.85 -17.22
C ARG A 328 7.98 19.33 -18.10
N ILE A 329 8.08 20.65 -18.33
CA ILE A 329 9.16 21.21 -19.14
C ILE A 329 10.52 20.89 -18.50
N ILE A 330 10.64 21.00 -17.17
CA ILE A 330 11.87 20.66 -16.45
C ILE A 330 12.23 19.19 -16.70
N VAL A 331 11.29 18.28 -16.52
CA VAL A 331 11.49 16.83 -16.68
C VAL A 331 11.87 16.50 -18.13
N GLU A 332 11.13 17.01 -19.11
CA GLU A 332 11.35 16.77 -20.54
C GLU A 332 12.73 17.28 -21.02
N ASN A 333 13.31 18.28 -20.33
CA ASN A 333 14.62 18.81 -20.66
C ASN A 333 15.76 18.24 -19.80
N SER A 334 15.43 17.27 -18.90
CA SER A 334 16.44 16.56 -18.13
C SER A 334 17.00 15.39 -18.94
N ALA A 335 18.32 15.21 -18.92
CA ALA A 335 18.97 14.13 -19.67
C ALA A 335 18.70 12.74 -19.08
N VAL A 336 18.39 12.66 -17.77
CA VAL A 336 18.25 11.39 -17.07
C VAL A 336 16.82 11.10 -16.58
N ASN A 337 15.90 12.08 -16.67
CA ASN A 337 14.53 11.94 -16.17
C ASN A 337 13.43 12.22 -17.21
N PRO A 338 13.65 12.08 -18.54
CA PRO A 338 12.72 12.67 -19.53
C PRO A 338 11.30 12.09 -19.50
N ASP A 339 11.13 10.89 -18.94
CA ASP A 339 9.85 10.19 -18.87
C ASP A 339 9.27 10.15 -17.46
N LEU A 340 9.88 10.85 -16.49
CA LEU A 340 9.43 10.82 -15.10
C LEU A 340 8.08 11.52 -14.96
N MET A 341 7.12 10.83 -14.38
CA MET A 341 5.76 11.37 -14.19
C MET A 341 5.72 12.45 -13.13
N VAL A 342 4.98 13.53 -13.42
CA VAL A 342 4.73 14.62 -12.47
C VAL A 342 3.51 14.22 -11.61
N ASN A 343 3.73 13.97 -10.34
CA ASN A 343 2.69 13.68 -9.36
C ASN A 343 2.01 14.98 -8.93
N GLN A 344 0.69 14.99 -8.93
CA GLN A 344 -0.08 16.19 -8.59
C GLN A 344 -0.57 16.13 -7.14
N ASN A 345 -0.45 17.25 -6.42
CA ASN A 345 -0.96 17.35 -5.05
C ASN A 345 -1.50 18.76 -4.80
N MET A 346 -2.79 18.85 -4.49
CA MET A 346 -3.51 20.11 -4.19
C MET A 346 -2.89 20.89 -3.03
N ASP A 347 -2.27 20.21 -2.09
CA ASP A 347 -1.65 20.84 -0.91
C ASP A 347 -0.38 21.67 -1.29
N LEU A 348 0.10 21.51 -2.52
CA LEU A 348 1.24 22.28 -3.05
C LEU A 348 0.82 23.56 -3.78
N ARG A 349 -0.47 23.88 -3.84
CA ARG A 349 -0.96 25.13 -4.45
C ARG A 349 -0.36 26.33 -3.76
N GLY A 350 -0.16 27.39 -4.52
CA GLY A 350 0.18 28.71 -3.98
C GLY A 350 -0.94 29.21 -3.05
N VAL A 351 -0.56 30.07 -2.12
CA VAL A 351 -1.50 30.65 -1.17
C VAL A 351 -2.58 31.42 -1.93
N GLY A 352 -3.84 31.16 -1.62
CA GLY A 352 -4.98 31.89 -2.17
C GLY A 352 -5.03 33.29 -1.60
N CYS A 353 -4.94 34.28 -2.48
CA CYS A 353 -5.06 35.70 -2.09
C CYS A 353 -6.50 36.20 -2.19
N GLY A 354 -7.45 35.28 -2.39
CA GLY A 354 -8.88 35.60 -2.41
C GLY A 354 -9.22 36.65 -3.44
N TYR A 355 -9.86 37.72 -3.01
CA TYR A 355 -10.23 38.85 -3.86
C TYR A 355 -9.04 39.45 -4.63
N PHE A 356 -7.82 39.35 -4.06
CA PHE A 356 -6.62 39.95 -4.66
C PHE A 356 -5.96 39.07 -5.72
N ASP A 357 -6.40 37.84 -5.92
CA ASP A 357 -5.90 36.99 -7.02
C ASP A 357 -6.20 37.67 -8.37
N GLY A 358 -5.15 37.96 -9.13
CA GLY A 358 -5.24 38.65 -10.40
C GLY A 358 -5.14 40.19 -10.31
N GLU A 359 -5.16 40.76 -9.09
CA GLU A 359 -4.98 42.20 -8.90
C GLU A 359 -3.49 42.60 -9.14
N LEU A 360 -3.26 43.87 -9.51
CA LEU A 360 -1.90 44.39 -9.62
C LEU A 360 -1.20 44.28 -8.26
N ARG A 361 0.00 43.71 -8.26
CA ARG A 361 0.82 43.53 -7.06
C ARG A 361 0.98 44.81 -6.25
N ALA A 362 1.19 45.94 -6.95
CA ALA A 362 1.34 47.25 -6.31
C ALA A 362 0.09 47.69 -5.52
N VAL A 363 -1.11 47.29 -5.97
CA VAL A 363 -2.36 47.59 -5.28
C VAL A 363 -2.46 46.76 -3.98
N ALA A 364 -2.16 45.49 -4.07
CA ALA A 364 -2.18 44.62 -2.90
C ALA A 364 -1.07 44.97 -1.90
N ASP A 365 0.15 45.19 -2.36
CA ASP A 365 1.29 45.52 -1.49
C ASP A 365 1.09 46.83 -0.74
N ALA A 366 0.37 47.80 -1.32
CA ALA A 366 0.03 49.05 -0.63
C ALA A 366 -0.73 48.83 0.68
N LEU A 367 -1.45 47.69 0.84
CA LEU A 367 -2.13 47.32 2.07
C LEU A 367 -1.19 46.91 3.18
N ALA A 368 -0.06 46.34 2.83
CA ALA A 368 0.88 45.71 3.77
C ALA A 368 1.98 46.66 4.29
N GLY A 369 2.07 47.90 3.73
CA GLY A 369 3.05 48.92 4.13
C GLY A 369 4.42 48.74 3.51
N GLU A 370 5.42 49.44 4.04
CA GLU A 370 6.78 49.44 3.49
C GLU A 370 7.55 48.17 3.86
N GLU A 371 8.09 47.47 2.85
CA GLU A 371 8.92 46.26 2.97
C GLU A 371 8.33 45.17 3.90
N PRO A 372 7.06 44.74 3.70
CA PRO A 372 6.45 43.76 4.57
C PRO A 372 7.01 42.35 4.35
N THR A 373 7.03 41.53 5.39
CA THR A 373 7.31 40.10 5.26
C THR A 373 6.18 39.42 4.50
N ALA A 374 6.41 38.20 3.99
CA ALA A 374 5.35 37.40 3.36
C ALA A 374 4.16 37.21 4.31
N HIS A 375 4.42 36.94 5.58
CA HIS A 375 3.40 36.81 6.63
C HIS A 375 2.56 38.10 6.77
N ALA A 376 3.23 39.26 6.83
CA ALA A 376 2.55 40.57 6.95
C ALA A 376 1.69 40.87 5.73
N ARG A 377 2.16 40.52 4.51
CA ARG A 377 1.35 40.66 3.29
C ARG A 377 0.09 39.83 3.35
N LEU A 378 0.21 38.53 3.65
CA LEU A 378 -0.95 37.63 3.73
C LEU A 378 -1.95 38.09 4.80
N ALA A 379 -1.46 38.52 5.97
CA ALA A 379 -2.32 39.05 7.04
C ALA A 379 -3.08 40.31 6.58
N ALA A 380 -2.42 41.20 5.85
CA ALA A 380 -3.04 42.41 5.32
C ALA A 380 -4.10 42.08 4.25
N TYR A 381 -3.80 41.14 3.35
CA TYR A 381 -4.76 40.70 2.33
C TYR A 381 -5.98 40.03 2.99
N ALA A 382 -5.77 39.14 3.94
CA ALA A 382 -6.87 38.48 4.68
C ALA A 382 -7.75 39.50 5.43
N ALA A 383 -7.16 40.50 6.06
CA ALA A 383 -7.87 41.57 6.76
C ALA A 383 -8.69 42.46 5.81
N ALA A 384 -8.21 42.66 4.58
CA ALA A 384 -8.86 43.49 3.58
C ALA A 384 -9.87 42.75 2.69
N ASP A 385 -9.77 41.41 2.65
CA ASP A 385 -10.61 40.57 1.79
C ASP A 385 -11.99 40.37 2.40
N LYS A 386 -13.00 41.05 1.82
CA LYS A 386 -14.39 40.94 2.24
C LYS A 386 -15.06 39.66 1.81
N THR A 387 -14.46 38.88 0.94
CA THR A 387 -14.98 37.58 0.49
C THR A 387 -14.65 36.45 1.47
N GLY A 388 -13.62 36.63 2.29
CA GLY A 388 -13.15 35.65 3.23
C GLY A 388 -12.42 34.46 2.56
N MET A 389 -12.01 34.62 1.31
CA MET A 389 -11.38 33.57 0.53
C MET A 389 -9.83 33.62 0.58
N THR A 390 -9.28 34.70 1.16
CA THR A 390 -7.81 34.80 1.33
C THR A 390 -7.36 33.83 2.41
N GLU A 391 -6.39 32.98 2.07
CA GLU A 391 -5.75 32.07 3.04
C GLU A 391 -4.81 32.85 3.97
N ASN A 392 -4.86 32.55 5.24
CA ASN A 392 -3.88 33.08 6.18
C ASN A 392 -2.66 32.17 6.27
N TYR A 393 -1.59 32.66 6.89
CA TYR A 393 -0.33 31.92 7.00
C TYR A 393 -0.49 30.57 7.75
N GLU A 394 -1.39 30.55 8.66
CA GLU A 394 -1.67 29.31 9.43
C GLU A 394 -2.31 28.22 8.59
N UNK A 395 -3.00 28.66 7.81
CA UNK A 395 -3.63 27.73 6.93
C UNK A 395 -2.69 27.07 5.97
N UNK A 396 -1.88 27.85 5.68
CA UNK A 396 -0.87 27.39 4.86
C UNK A 396 0.07 26.43 5.53
N UNK A 397 0.24 26.73 6.62
CA UNK A 397 1.03 25.90 7.43
C UNK A 397 0.31 24.67 7.92
N UNK A 398 -0.72 24.87 8.03
CA UNK A 398 -1.52 23.77 8.38
C UNK A 398 -1.71 22.79 7.26
N ALA A 399 -1.81 23.12 6.10
CA ALA A 399 -1.83 22.21 4.96
C ALA A 399 -0.54 21.40 4.84
N SER A 400 0.58 22.00 5.14
CA SER A 400 1.90 21.33 5.03
C SER A 400 2.24 20.38 6.19
N TYR A 401 1.55 20.48 7.32
CA TYR A 401 1.83 19.64 8.50
C TYR A 401 0.65 18.74 8.92
N GLY A 402 -0.42 18.74 8.14
CA GLY A 402 -1.66 18.08 8.53
C GLY A 402 -2.40 18.88 9.61
N ARG A 403 -3.71 18.90 9.56
CA ARG A 403 -4.51 19.54 10.62
C ARG A 403 -4.27 18.79 11.94
N PRO A 404 -3.95 19.47 13.02
CA PRO A 404 -4.05 18.84 14.33
C PRO A 404 -5.49 18.35 14.52
N PRO A 405 -5.70 17.22 15.17
CA PRO A 405 -7.07 16.75 15.41
C PRO A 405 -7.82 17.83 16.20
N ASP A 406 -8.97 18.25 15.65
CA ASP A 406 -9.84 19.17 16.37
C ASP A 406 -10.15 18.56 17.73
N ASN A 407 -9.84 19.27 18.78
CA ASN A 407 -10.18 18.87 20.13
C ASN A 407 -11.71 18.72 20.25
N LEU A 408 -12.18 17.48 20.34
CA LEU A 408 -13.53 17.15 20.80
C LEU A 408 -13.47 16.76 22.26
#